data_f0b1d169732f30d88ec8080dcbc8649e
#
_entry.id   f0b1d169732f30d88ec8080dcbc8649e
#
_cell.length_a   1.000
_cell.length_b   1.000
_cell.length_c   1.000
_cell.angle_alpha   90.00
_cell.angle_beta   90.00
_cell.angle_gamma   90.00
#
_symmetry.space_group_name_H-M   'P 1'
#
loop_
_entity.id
_entity.type
_entity.pdbx_description
1 polymer ?
#
loop_
_entity_poly.entity_id
_entity_poly.type
_entity_poly.pdbx_seq_one_letter_code
_entity_poly.pdbx_strand_id
1 'polypeptide(L)'
;MDVLYSRYAAFIQPGDNVVLESGSSSLGLPPMMLADDVQVHIQMLWGSIGWATGAALGVALADPKRKTILITGEGCHQLTANEIGNMGRHGANPIIFVLNNDGYMVERALEPYPDWSYNDLAKWRYADLPRALGCGDWATARVETLGELEDAMKAARESRSGAYIEIIGGRMDMPKDLAFAHTRLKALYGDTAQ
;
A
#
# COMPACT_ATOMS: atom_id res chain seq x y z
N MET A 1 -3.97 11.29 5.77
CA MET A 1 -4.29 9.92 5.27
C MET A 1 -5.67 9.85 4.61
N ASP A 2 -6.76 10.37 5.20
CA ASP A 2 -8.13 10.25 4.63
C ASP A 2 -8.23 10.79 3.19
N VAL A 3 -7.51 11.88 2.87
CA VAL A 3 -7.44 12.41 1.50
C VAL A 3 -6.81 11.40 0.54
N LEU A 4 -5.75 10.69 0.96
CA LEU A 4 -5.12 9.65 0.14
C LEU A 4 -6.09 8.50 -0.16
N TYR A 5 -6.82 8.01 0.85
CA TYR A 5 -7.80 6.94 0.62
C TYR A 5 -8.97 7.38 -0.26
N SER A 6 -9.40 8.64 -0.14
CA SER A 6 -10.39 9.20 -1.06
C SER A 6 -9.87 9.26 -2.51
N ARG A 7 -8.57 9.53 -2.71
CA ARG A 7 -7.95 9.46 -4.05
C ARG A 7 -7.86 8.03 -4.58
N TYR A 8 -7.53 7.05 -3.74
CA TYR A 8 -7.57 5.64 -4.14
C TYR A 8 -8.98 5.22 -4.55
N ALA A 9 -10.00 5.55 -3.75
CA ALA A 9 -11.38 5.21 -4.06
C ALA A 9 -11.85 5.83 -5.38
N ALA A 10 -11.48 7.08 -5.65
CA ALA A 10 -11.79 7.77 -6.92
C ALA A 10 -11.00 7.20 -8.12
N PHE A 11 -9.82 6.65 -7.89
CA PHE A 11 -8.97 6.05 -8.92
C PHE A 11 -9.45 4.67 -9.35
N ILE A 12 -9.99 3.88 -8.42
CA ILE A 12 -10.49 2.52 -8.67
C ILE A 12 -11.71 2.60 -9.59
N GLN A 13 -11.70 1.83 -10.67
CA GLN A 13 -12.73 1.82 -11.69
C GLN A 13 -13.61 0.57 -11.57
N PRO A 14 -14.82 0.60 -12.14
CA PRO A 14 -15.65 -0.59 -12.23
C PRO A 14 -14.90 -1.77 -12.86
N GLY A 15 -15.01 -2.93 -12.23
CA GLY A 15 -14.36 -4.14 -12.71
C GLY A 15 -12.88 -4.29 -12.31
N ASP A 16 -12.30 -3.41 -11.51
CA ASP A 16 -10.93 -3.61 -11.00
C ASP A 16 -10.89 -4.68 -9.91
N ASN A 17 -9.73 -5.33 -9.79
CA ASN A 17 -9.34 -6.12 -8.62
C ASN A 17 -8.45 -5.28 -7.71
N VAL A 18 -8.80 -5.17 -6.43
CA VAL A 18 -8.04 -4.43 -5.43
C VAL A 18 -7.49 -5.40 -4.40
N VAL A 19 -6.17 -5.42 -4.24
CA VAL A 19 -5.50 -6.22 -3.20
C VAL A 19 -4.99 -5.27 -2.13
N LEU A 20 -5.44 -5.46 -0.90
CA LEU A 20 -5.07 -4.62 0.23
C LEU A 20 -4.14 -5.37 1.17
N GLU A 21 -3.04 -4.73 1.50
CA GLU A 21 -2.13 -5.22 2.53
C GLU A 21 -2.70 -5.02 3.93
N SER A 22 -2.36 -5.91 4.84
CA SER A 22 -2.61 -5.73 6.28
C SER A 22 -1.87 -4.50 6.79
N GLY A 23 -2.58 -3.58 7.41
CA GLY A 23 -2.01 -2.32 7.88
C GLY A 23 -2.98 -1.16 7.70
N SER A 24 -2.46 0.06 7.53
CA SER A 24 -3.28 1.26 7.40
C SER A 24 -4.21 1.23 6.18
N SER A 25 -3.81 0.58 5.09
CA SER A 25 -4.64 0.45 3.89
C SER A 25 -5.90 -0.39 4.13
N SER A 26 -5.79 -1.43 4.94
CA SER A 26 -6.92 -2.29 5.30
C SER A 26 -7.92 -1.63 6.26
N LEU A 27 -7.52 -0.55 6.91
CA LEU A 27 -8.37 0.25 7.80
C LEU A 27 -8.93 1.49 7.10
N GLY A 28 -8.16 2.08 6.19
CA GLY A 28 -8.51 3.37 5.58
C GLY A 28 -9.37 3.27 4.31
N LEU A 29 -9.19 2.23 3.49
CA LEU A 29 -9.95 2.11 2.24
C LEU A 29 -11.35 1.49 2.42
N PRO A 30 -11.59 0.45 3.23
CA PRO A 30 -12.90 -0.18 3.32
C PRO A 30 -14.06 0.75 3.68
N PRO A 31 -13.89 1.82 4.49
CA PRO A 31 -14.95 2.80 4.73
C PRO A 31 -15.34 3.64 3.52
N MET A 32 -14.53 3.63 2.45
CA MET A 32 -14.79 4.42 1.24
C MET A 32 -15.79 3.71 0.33
N MET A 33 -16.59 4.49 -0.39
CA MET A 33 -17.42 3.96 -1.47
C MET A 33 -16.55 3.67 -2.68
N LEU A 34 -16.52 2.42 -3.11
CA LEU A 34 -15.83 1.99 -4.32
C LEU A 34 -16.80 1.92 -5.50
N ALA A 35 -16.24 1.90 -6.71
CA ALA A 35 -16.99 1.70 -7.93
C ALA A 35 -17.68 0.31 -7.96
N ASP A 36 -18.68 0.15 -8.81
CA ASP A 36 -19.39 -1.12 -8.97
C ASP A 36 -18.49 -2.23 -9.51
N ASP A 37 -18.82 -3.47 -9.18
CA ASP A 37 -18.10 -4.67 -9.65
C ASP A 37 -16.59 -4.69 -9.30
N VAL A 38 -16.17 -3.99 -8.25
CA VAL A 38 -14.80 -4.08 -7.70
C VAL A 38 -14.70 -5.30 -6.80
N GLN A 39 -13.66 -6.13 -7.03
CA GLN A 39 -13.34 -7.25 -6.15
C GLN A 39 -12.21 -6.85 -5.20
N VAL A 40 -12.44 -6.98 -3.89
CA VAL A 40 -11.45 -6.64 -2.88
C VAL A 40 -10.90 -7.91 -2.24
N HIS A 41 -9.59 -8.07 -2.29
CA HIS A 41 -8.86 -9.18 -1.71
C HIS A 41 -8.04 -8.67 -0.52
N ILE A 42 -8.28 -9.23 0.65
CA ILE A 42 -7.63 -8.80 1.88
C ILE A 42 -7.46 -9.98 2.85
N GLN A 43 -6.35 -10.01 3.54
CA GLN A 43 -6.08 -10.98 4.59
C GLN A 43 -6.12 -10.24 5.94
N MET A 44 -7.31 -10.16 6.56
CA MET A 44 -7.49 -9.47 7.84
C MET A 44 -7.32 -10.39 9.05
N LEU A 45 -7.69 -11.67 8.91
CA LEU A 45 -7.89 -12.57 10.05
C LEU A 45 -6.60 -12.79 10.85
N TRP A 46 -5.47 -12.95 10.15
CA TRP A 46 -4.18 -13.23 10.77
C TRP A 46 -3.25 -12.01 10.80
N GLY A 47 -3.60 -10.92 10.12
CA GLY A 47 -2.75 -9.73 10.01
C GLY A 47 -1.37 -10.01 9.43
N SER A 48 -1.23 -11.05 8.59
CA SER A 48 0.07 -11.45 8.03
C SER A 48 0.53 -10.44 6.99
N ILE A 49 1.54 -9.66 7.33
CA ILE A 49 2.15 -8.68 6.42
C ILE A 49 2.99 -9.38 5.34
N GLY A 50 3.12 -8.74 4.18
CA GLY A 50 3.83 -9.28 3.02
C GLY A 50 3.02 -10.26 2.16
N TRP A 51 1.79 -10.59 2.55
CA TRP A 51 0.90 -11.45 1.78
C TRP A 51 0.46 -10.81 0.46
N ALA A 52 0.17 -9.52 0.47
CA ALA A 52 -0.54 -8.86 -0.61
C ALA A 52 0.24 -8.77 -1.92
N THR A 53 1.58 -8.67 -1.89
CA THR A 53 2.38 -8.62 -3.12
C THR A 53 2.27 -9.94 -3.89
N GLY A 54 2.42 -11.09 -3.22
CA GLY A 54 2.21 -12.40 -3.84
C GLY A 54 0.76 -12.64 -4.27
N ALA A 55 -0.20 -12.19 -3.46
CA ALA A 55 -1.61 -12.28 -3.81
C ALA A 55 -1.94 -11.45 -5.07
N ALA A 56 -1.37 -10.26 -5.21
CA ALA A 56 -1.57 -9.41 -6.40
C ALA A 56 -1.04 -10.09 -7.68
N LEU A 57 0.09 -10.79 -7.60
CA LEU A 57 0.56 -11.64 -8.69
C LEU A 57 -0.48 -12.70 -9.04
N GLY A 58 -0.95 -13.46 -8.05
CA GLY A 58 -1.95 -14.52 -8.24
C GLY A 58 -3.25 -14.00 -8.84
N VAL A 59 -3.78 -12.88 -8.34
CA VAL A 59 -5.01 -12.23 -8.83
C VAL A 59 -4.82 -11.76 -10.28
N ALA A 60 -3.71 -11.09 -10.59
CA ALA A 60 -3.44 -10.61 -11.94
C ALA A 60 -3.31 -11.72 -12.98
N LEU A 61 -2.78 -12.89 -12.57
CA LEU A 61 -2.68 -14.06 -13.46
C LEU A 61 -4.01 -14.80 -13.60
N ALA A 62 -4.81 -14.85 -12.52
CA ALA A 62 -6.09 -15.53 -12.53
C ALA A 62 -7.16 -14.78 -13.36
N ASP A 63 -7.12 -13.45 -13.33
CA ASP A 63 -8.06 -12.62 -14.09
C ASP A 63 -7.32 -11.47 -14.84
N PRO A 64 -6.66 -11.78 -15.94
CA PRO A 64 -5.88 -10.79 -16.68
C PRO A 64 -6.73 -9.74 -17.42
N LYS A 65 -8.05 -9.91 -17.44
CA LYS A 65 -8.97 -8.94 -18.05
C LYS A 65 -9.29 -7.76 -17.12
N ARG A 66 -9.16 -7.97 -15.81
CA ARG A 66 -9.33 -6.93 -14.80
C ARG A 66 -7.99 -6.31 -14.43
N LYS A 67 -7.95 -5.00 -14.26
CA LYS A 67 -6.75 -4.36 -13.75
C LYS A 67 -6.61 -4.70 -12.26
N THR A 68 -5.45 -5.24 -11.90
CA THR A 68 -5.12 -5.51 -10.49
C THR A 68 -4.41 -4.30 -9.90
N ILE A 69 -4.92 -3.81 -8.76
CA ILE A 69 -4.37 -2.70 -7.99
C ILE A 69 -3.92 -3.24 -6.64
N LEU A 70 -2.65 -3.12 -6.33
CA LEU A 70 -2.10 -3.42 -5.01
C LEU A 70 -1.90 -2.12 -4.22
N ILE A 71 -2.40 -2.09 -2.98
CA ILE A 71 -2.15 -1.00 -2.04
C ILE A 71 -1.47 -1.60 -0.81
N THR A 72 -0.21 -1.22 -0.58
CA THR A 72 0.64 -1.77 0.48
C THR A 72 1.46 -0.69 1.18
N GLY A 73 1.98 -1.00 2.36
CA GLY A 73 2.99 -0.19 3.04
C GLY A 73 4.39 -0.74 2.77
N GLU A 74 5.40 0.12 2.87
CA GLU A 74 6.78 -0.26 2.55
C GLU A 74 7.30 -1.40 3.43
N GLY A 75 6.94 -1.45 4.70
CA GLY A 75 7.39 -2.50 5.61
C GLY A 75 6.86 -3.88 5.25
N CYS A 76 5.59 -3.94 4.88
CA CYS A 76 4.98 -5.18 4.40
C CYS A 76 5.58 -5.59 3.05
N HIS A 77 5.78 -4.61 2.18
CA HIS A 77 6.28 -4.83 0.83
C HIS A 77 7.73 -5.33 0.82
N GLN A 78 8.59 -4.89 1.77
CA GLN A 78 9.97 -5.39 1.88
C GLN A 78 10.05 -6.91 2.04
N LEU A 79 9.05 -7.56 2.63
CA LEU A 79 9.07 -9.00 2.85
C LEU A 79 8.96 -9.83 1.56
N THR A 80 8.29 -9.29 0.54
CA THR A 80 7.96 -10.02 -0.70
C THR A 80 8.11 -9.18 -1.96
N ALA A 81 8.90 -8.10 -1.92
CA ALA A 81 9.10 -7.21 -3.07
C ALA A 81 9.71 -7.91 -4.30
N ASN A 82 10.40 -9.04 -4.10
CA ASN A 82 10.93 -9.89 -5.18
C ASN A 82 9.83 -10.41 -6.13
N GLU A 83 8.57 -10.48 -5.68
CA GLU A 83 7.45 -10.90 -6.52
C GLU A 83 7.19 -9.95 -7.70
N ILE A 84 7.68 -8.71 -7.64
CA ILE A 84 7.68 -7.79 -8.80
C ILE A 84 8.38 -8.44 -10.00
N GLY A 85 9.53 -9.09 -9.78
CA GLY A 85 10.27 -9.78 -10.84
C GLY A 85 9.45 -10.93 -11.44
N ASN A 86 8.70 -11.66 -10.60
CA ASN A 86 7.79 -12.70 -11.07
C ASN A 86 6.60 -12.10 -11.85
N MET A 87 6.06 -10.95 -11.43
CA MET A 87 5.03 -10.24 -12.20
C MET A 87 5.51 -9.90 -13.60
N GLY A 88 6.69 -9.29 -13.72
CA GLY A 88 7.29 -8.97 -15.02
C GLY A 88 7.54 -10.22 -15.87
N ARG A 89 8.11 -11.29 -15.29
CA ARG A 89 8.36 -12.55 -15.99
C ARG A 89 7.10 -13.17 -16.59
N HIS A 90 5.97 -13.06 -15.91
CA HIS A 90 4.71 -13.67 -16.32
C HIS A 90 3.77 -12.70 -17.05
N GLY A 91 4.21 -11.46 -17.33
CA GLY A 91 3.39 -10.45 -17.99
C GLY A 91 2.20 -9.96 -17.17
N ALA A 92 2.24 -10.16 -15.86
CA ALA A 92 1.27 -9.55 -14.97
C ALA A 92 1.58 -8.06 -14.83
N ASN A 93 0.60 -7.20 -15.09
CA ASN A 93 0.75 -5.76 -15.18
C ASN A 93 -0.11 -5.03 -14.14
N PRO A 94 0.15 -5.22 -12.83
CA PRO A 94 -0.59 -4.52 -11.79
C PRO A 94 -0.21 -3.04 -11.71
N ILE A 95 -1.05 -2.27 -11.02
CA ILE A 95 -0.71 -0.95 -10.50
C ILE A 95 -0.42 -1.12 -9.01
N ILE A 96 0.78 -0.78 -8.58
CA ILE A 96 1.23 -0.95 -7.20
C ILE A 96 1.42 0.42 -6.56
N PHE A 97 0.72 0.67 -5.46
CA PHE A 97 0.91 1.82 -4.59
C PHE A 97 1.62 1.37 -3.32
N VAL A 98 2.78 1.95 -3.05
CA VAL A 98 3.55 1.70 -1.83
C VAL A 98 3.57 2.98 -0.99
N LEU A 99 2.89 2.94 0.15
CA LEU A 99 2.97 4.02 1.12
C LEU A 99 4.29 3.89 1.90
N ASN A 100 5.17 4.85 1.74
CA ASN A 100 6.44 4.95 2.44
C ASN A 100 6.33 6.05 3.51
N ASN A 101 6.17 5.65 4.75
CA ASN A 101 6.07 6.52 5.92
C ASN A 101 7.18 6.26 6.96
N ASP A 102 8.29 5.70 6.52
CA ASP A 102 9.51 5.48 7.28
C ASP A 102 9.32 4.50 8.47
N GLY A 103 8.54 3.43 8.25
CA GLY A 103 8.42 2.34 9.24
C GLY A 103 7.01 1.77 9.45
N TYR A 104 6.88 0.97 10.50
CA TYR A 104 5.63 0.32 10.89
C TYR A 104 4.71 1.27 11.66
N MET A 105 3.97 2.12 10.94
CA MET A 105 3.10 3.15 11.53
C MET A 105 1.98 2.55 12.40
N VAL A 106 1.42 1.41 12.02
CA VAL A 106 0.37 0.74 12.81
C VAL A 106 0.92 0.31 14.16
N GLU A 107 2.11 -0.28 14.19
CA GLU A 107 2.78 -0.68 15.43
C GLU A 107 3.09 0.55 16.29
N ARG A 108 3.63 1.62 15.69
CA ARG A 108 3.83 2.90 16.39
C ARG A 108 2.54 3.46 16.99
N ALA A 109 1.40 3.26 16.32
CA ALA A 109 0.11 3.73 16.82
C ALA A 109 -0.41 2.90 18.02
N LEU A 110 -0.01 1.63 18.11
CA LEU A 110 -0.44 0.72 19.16
C LEU A 110 0.51 0.68 20.38
N GLU A 111 1.73 1.22 20.22
CA GLU A 111 2.76 1.19 21.24
C GLU A 111 2.78 2.46 22.10
N PRO A 112 3.10 2.35 23.41
CA PRO A 112 3.32 3.52 24.28
C PRO A 112 4.54 4.36 23.84
N TYR A 113 5.52 3.73 23.21
CA TYR A 113 6.79 4.37 22.76
C TYR A 113 6.95 4.22 21.25
N PRO A 114 6.31 5.08 20.45
CA PRO A 114 6.27 4.96 18.99
C PRO A 114 7.64 5.10 18.31
N ASP A 115 8.63 5.66 19.00
CA ASP A 115 9.97 5.91 18.50
C ASP A 115 10.97 4.77 18.76
N TRP A 116 10.52 3.62 19.24
CA TRP A 116 11.39 2.46 19.37
C TRP A 116 11.91 1.99 18.00
N SER A 117 13.21 1.71 17.93
CA SER A 117 13.93 1.45 16.69
C SER A 117 13.48 0.19 15.94
N TYR A 118 12.81 -0.76 16.61
CA TYR A 118 12.26 -1.95 15.93
C TYR A 118 11.11 -1.61 14.97
N ASN A 119 10.50 -0.43 15.11
CA ASN A 119 9.49 0.09 14.18
C ASN A 119 10.12 0.75 12.94
N ASP A 120 11.42 0.98 12.95
CA ASP A 120 12.13 1.60 11.83
C ASP A 120 12.50 0.55 10.77
N LEU A 121 12.57 0.97 9.53
CA LEU A 121 12.87 0.12 8.40
C LEU A 121 14.13 0.55 7.67
N ALA A 122 14.79 -0.39 6.99
CA ALA A 122 15.83 -0.06 6.06
C ALA A 122 15.27 0.82 4.92
N LYS A 123 15.96 1.94 4.65
CA LYS A 123 15.54 2.88 3.60
C LYS A 123 15.90 2.32 2.23
N TRP A 124 14.88 1.95 1.47
CA TRP A 124 15.03 1.53 0.09
C TRP A 124 14.60 2.65 -0.86
N ARG A 125 15.08 2.57 -2.08
CA ARG A 125 14.59 3.38 -3.20
C ARG A 125 13.52 2.56 -3.92
N TYR A 126 12.30 2.61 -3.40
CA TYR A 126 11.21 1.74 -3.84
C TYR A 126 10.87 1.95 -5.31
N ALA A 127 10.82 3.19 -5.80
CA ALA A 127 10.53 3.48 -7.20
C ALA A 127 11.55 2.87 -8.19
N ASP A 128 12.76 2.47 -7.73
CA ASP A 128 13.78 1.81 -8.55
C ASP A 128 13.59 0.27 -8.60
N LEU A 129 12.80 -0.33 -7.71
CA LEU A 129 12.65 -1.78 -7.60
C LEU A 129 12.17 -2.44 -8.90
N PRO A 130 11.14 -1.95 -9.61
CA PRO A 130 10.71 -2.57 -10.85
C PRO A 130 11.85 -2.71 -11.85
N ARG A 131 12.63 -1.66 -12.05
CA ARG A 131 13.78 -1.67 -12.95
C ARG A 131 14.86 -2.67 -12.51
N ALA A 132 15.15 -2.69 -11.20
CA ALA A 132 16.17 -3.60 -10.65
C ALA A 132 15.74 -5.07 -10.76
N LEU A 133 14.43 -5.33 -10.77
CA LEU A 133 13.85 -6.67 -10.85
C LEU A 133 13.40 -7.07 -12.27
N GLY A 134 13.87 -6.34 -13.30
CA GLY A 134 13.64 -6.70 -14.69
C GLY A 134 12.38 -6.12 -15.35
N CYS A 135 11.65 -5.24 -14.64
CA CYS A 135 10.44 -4.56 -15.14
C CYS A 135 10.77 -3.11 -15.55
N GLY A 136 11.77 -2.94 -16.41
CA GLY A 136 12.26 -1.60 -16.79
C GLY A 136 11.33 -0.78 -17.68
N ASP A 137 10.28 -1.39 -18.20
CA ASP A 137 9.21 -0.77 -19.00
C ASP A 137 7.99 -0.32 -18.16
N TRP A 138 7.98 -0.62 -16.88
CA TRP A 138 6.90 -0.19 -16.00
C TRP A 138 6.94 1.32 -15.75
N ALA A 139 5.77 1.95 -15.68
CA ALA A 139 5.65 3.33 -15.24
C ALA A 139 5.99 3.42 -13.74
N THR A 140 7.01 4.21 -13.38
CA THR A 140 7.42 4.37 -11.99
C THR A 140 7.38 5.83 -11.58
N ALA A 141 6.95 6.10 -10.34
CA ALA A 141 6.95 7.42 -9.76
C ALA A 141 7.27 7.37 -8.25
N ARG A 142 7.91 8.42 -7.75
CA ARG A 142 8.00 8.75 -6.33
C ARG A 142 7.32 10.09 -6.13
N VAL A 143 6.29 10.13 -5.30
CA VAL A 143 5.40 11.27 -5.15
C VAL A 143 5.37 11.76 -3.71
N GLU A 144 5.38 13.06 -3.52
CA GLU A 144 5.36 13.73 -2.22
C GLU A 144 4.16 14.67 -2.07
N THR A 145 3.46 14.96 -3.17
CA THR A 145 2.30 15.84 -3.20
C THR A 145 1.09 15.17 -3.85
N LEU A 146 -0.11 15.70 -3.57
CA LEU A 146 -1.34 15.20 -4.21
C LEU A 146 -1.35 15.43 -5.72
N GLY A 147 -0.77 16.53 -6.20
CA GLY A 147 -0.68 16.80 -7.64
C GLY A 147 0.19 15.76 -8.35
N GLU A 148 1.38 15.47 -7.82
CA GLU A 148 2.24 14.40 -8.34
C GLU A 148 1.57 13.03 -8.29
N LEU A 149 0.80 12.75 -7.25
CA LEU A 149 0.02 11.52 -7.14
C LEU A 149 -1.04 11.42 -8.25
N GLU A 150 -1.78 12.48 -8.53
CA GLU A 150 -2.79 12.52 -9.59
C GLU A 150 -2.17 12.29 -10.98
N ASP A 151 -1.02 12.92 -11.25
CA ASP A 151 -0.27 12.72 -12.49
C ASP A 151 0.25 11.28 -12.62
N ALA A 152 0.80 10.72 -11.53
CA ALA A 152 1.29 9.35 -11.50
C ALA A 152 0.15 8.32 -11.67
N MET A 153 -1.01 8.55 -11.05
CA MET A 153 -2.21 7.73 -11.21
C MET A 153 -2.69 7.73 -12.67
N LYS A 154 -2.71 8.89 -13.32
CA LYS A 154 -3.06 9.00 -14.73
C LYS A 154 -2.09 8.20 -15.60
N ALA A 155 -0.78 8.40 -15.42
CA ALA A 155 0.24 7.67 -16.14
C ALA A 155 0.14 6.14 -15.93
N ALA A 156 -0.19 5.70 -14.71
CA ALA A 156 -0.38 4.29 -14.38
C ALA A 156 -1.56 3.66 -15.13
N ARG A 157 -2.67 4.39 -15.30
CA ARG A 157 -3.82 3.91 -16.08
C ARG A 157 -3.54 3.83 -17.57
N GLU A 158 -2.73 4.75 -18.09
CA GLU A 158 -2.35 4.80 -19.50
C GLU A 158 -1.24 3.79 -19.84
N SER A 159 -0.54 3.25 -18.83
CA SER A 159 0.55 2.29 -19.04
C SER A 159 0.04 0.97 -19.65
N ARG A 160 0.77 0.48 -20.65
CA ARG A 160 0.55 -0.84 -21.25
C ARG A 160 1.22 -1.97 -20.48
N SER A 161 2.17 -1.64 -19.61
CA SER A 161 2.83 -2.54 -18.67
C SER A 161 2.36 -2.24 -17.24
N GLY A 162 3.03 -2.78 -16.24
CA GLY A 162 2.73 -2.46 -14.85
C GLY A 162 3.05 -1.01 -14.50
N ALA A 163 2.62 -0.60 -13.31
CA ALA A 163 2.97 0.69 -12.74
C ALA A 163 3.32 0.55 -11.25
N TYR A 164 4.24 1.38 -10.79
CA TYR A 164 4.71 1.35 -9.41
C TYR A 164 4.88 2.77 -8.88
N ILE A 165 4.12 3.12 -7.86
CA ILE A 165 4.05 4.46 -7.31
C ILE A 165 4.43 4.40 -5.83
N GLU A 166 5.59 4.96 -5.49
CA GLU A 166 6.03 5.20 -4.12
C GLU A 166 5.43 6.52 -3.63
N ILE A 167 4.66 6.47 -2.55
CA ILE A 167 3.99 7.63 -1.96
C ILE A 167 4.64 7.94 -0.63
N ILE A 168 5.21 9.13 -0.50
CA ILE A 168 5.84 9.57 0.74
C ILE A 168 4.78 10.14 1.67
N GLY A 169 4.64 9.51 2.84
CA GLY A 169 3.75 9.93 3.92
C GLY A 169 4.49 10.37 5.16
N GLY A 170 3.80 11.07 6.03
CA GLY A 170 4.34 11.38 7.36
C GLY A 170 4.42 10.15 8.25
N ARG A 171 5.47 10.06 9.08
CA ARG A 171 5.78 8.93 9.96
C ARG A 171 4.60 8.49 10.85
N MET A 172 3.76 9.44 11.27
CA MET A 172 2.59 9.20 12.12
C MET A 172 1.27 9.53 11.42
N ASP A 173 1.28 9.67 10.10
CA ASP A 173 0.05 9.86 9.35
C ASP A 173 -0.77 8.57 9.34
N MET A 174 -1.94 8.61 9.95
CA MET A 174 -2.80 7.43 10.10
C MET A 174 -4.26 7.73 9.74
N PRO A 175 -5.05 6.73 9.36
CA PRO A 175 -6.49 6.87 9.21
C PRO A 175 -7.17 7.29 10.51
N LYS A 176 -8.30 7.99 10.44
CA LYS A 176 -9.03 8.49 11.61
C LYS A 176 -9.40 7.40 12.61
N ASP A 177 -9.81 6.23 12.13
CA ASP A 177 -10.20 5.11 13.00
C ASP A 177 -9.00 4.57 13.79
N LEU A 178 -7.83 4.51 13.18
CA LEU A 178 -6.60 4.14 13.89
C LEU A 178 -6.16 5.24 14.87
N ALA A 179 -6.29 6.50 14.50
CA ALA A 179 -5.99 7.63 15.39
C ALA A 179 -6.89 7.62 16.63
N PHE A 180 -8.17 7.27 16.49
CA PHE A 180 -9.09 7.08 17.60
C PHE A 180 -8.67 5.92 18.50
N ALA A 181 -8.32 4.77 17.93
CA ALA A 181 -7.82 3.62 18.67
C ALA A 181 -6.52 3.95 19.43
N HIS A 182 -5.56 4.63 18.76
CA HIS A 182 -4.32 5.10 19.37
C HIS A 182 -4.58 5.99 20.59
N THR A 183 -5.48 6.97 20.46
CA THR A 183 -5.83 7.87 21.57
C THR A 183 -6.40 7.10 22.77
N ARG A 184 -7.26 6.11 22.54
CA ARG A 184 -7.84 5.28 23.59
C ARG A 184 -6.82 4.38 24.27
N LEU A 185 -5.95 3.74 23.49
CA LEU A 185 -4.87 2.89 24.03
C LEU A 185 -3.90 3.72 24.86
N LYS A 186 -3.51 4.89 24.40
CA LYS A 186 -2.66 5.82 25.15
C LYS A 186 -3.31 6.26 26.48
N ALA A 187 -4.62 6.51 26.48
CA ALA A 187 -5.36 6.86 27.70
C ALA A 187 -5.44 5.69 28.69
N LEU A 188 -5.49 4.44 28.21
CA LEU A 188 -5.58 3.24 29.05
C LEU A 188 -4.22 2.79 29.59
N TYR A 189 -3.15 2.96 28.85
CA TYR A 189 -1.83 2.38 29.16
C TYR A 189 -0.70 3.40 29.25
N GLY A 190 -0.93 4.67 28.88
CA GLY A 190 0.11 5.68 28.67
C GLY A 190 0.88 6.15 29.89
N ASP A 191 0.38 5.92 31.09
CA ASP A 191 1.03 6.37 32.34
C ASP A 191 1.62 5.22 33.20
N THR A 192 1.59 3.98 32.73
CA THR A 192 2.00 2.82 33.54
C THR A 192 3.38 2.26 33.24
N ALA A 193 4.15 2.87 32.33
CA ALA A 193 5.51 2.46 32.03
C ALA A 193 6.52 3.49 32.55
N GLN A 194 6.83 3.39 33.85
CA GLN A 194 8.08 3.88 34.44
C GLN A 194 9.06 2.73 34.53
#